data_365a04e4d5caf2565afaaaf265a0cf81
#
_entry.id   365a04e4d5caf2565afaaaf265a0cf81
#
_cell.length_a   1.000
_cell.length_b   1.000
_cell.length_c   1.000
_cell.angle_alpha   90.00
_cell.angle_beta   90.00
_cell.angle_gamma   90.00
#
_symmetry.space_group_name_H-M   'P 1'
#
loop_
_entity.id
_entity.type
_entity.pdbx_description
1 polymer ?
#
loop_
_entity_poly.entity_id
_entity_poly.type
_entity_poly.pdbx_seq_one_letter_code
_entity_poly.pdbx_strand_id
1 'polypeptide(L)'
;MRKGSYKMKTYSRVCAKINLNHITYNIEQMRHHISPDTNMILVVKADGYGHGATRIAKETERLDCVWGYATATLDEAVLLRKAGVQKPILVLGCTFPEQYEEAIRHEIRMTIYTEQSANAVSKLAGKLKKPAWIHVKLDTGMSRLGFQTGEESIDEIERIFYLPGIRMEGLFTHFAKADEMDKTFTNRQMEEYLFMARKLKERGIEPQYRHCSNSAAIIDHPEANLDLVRAGIALYGLYPSDEVRKRDLALKPVLSLVSSIVHTKWIEPGAVVSYGGCFRAEKKTRVATIPVGYADGYPRSLSNKGYVLIRGKRAPIIGRVCMDQMMVDVTEIDEAAFMDEVVLVGKSGREEITVDDLSALSGRFNYEFLCDLDKRIPREYVKDGEVIEQVDYFA
;
A
#
# COMPACT_ATOMS: atom_id res chain seq x y z
N MET A 1 -11.14 25.67 -25.67
CA MET A 1 -10.86 26.01 -24.27
C MET A 1 -9.35 26.03 -24.06
N ARG A 2 -8.76 27.17 -23.71
CA ARG A 2 -7.30 27.29 -23.48
C ARG A 2 -6.94 26.46 -22.25
N LYS A 3 -6.07 25.45 -22.40
CA LYS A 3 -5.38 24.81 -21.26
C LYS A 3 -4.54 25.91 -20.60
N GLY A 4 -5.01 26.43 -19.48
CA GLY A 4 -4.16 27.28 -18.64
C GLY A 4 -2.98 26.41 -18.21
N SER A 5 -1.77 26.90 -18.46
CA SER A 5 -0.56 26.27 -17.90
C SER A 5 -0.63 26.44 -16.38
N TYR A 6 -1.07 25.39 -15.68
CA TYR A 6 -0.92 25.36 -14.23
C TYR A 6 0.58 25.39 -13.93
N LYS A 7 1.05 26.47 -13.34
CA LYS A 7 2.44 26.60 -12.90
C LYS A 7 2.61 25.60 -11.74
N MET A 8 3.46 24.59 -11.90
CA MET A 8 3.79 23.63 -10.87
C MET A 8 4.24 24.35 -9.60
N LYS A 9 3.70 23.96 -8.45
CA LYS A 9 4.06 24.52 -7.14
C LYS A 9 5.36 23.86 -6.66
N THR A 10 6.27 24.63 -6.07
CA THR A 10 7.46 24.06 -5.43
C THR A 10 7.14 23.73 -3.98
N TYR A 11 7.37 22.48 -3.56
CA TYR A 11 7.16 22.02 -2.17
C TYR A 11 8.49 21.87 -1.46
N SER A 12 8.96 22.97 -0.87
CA SER A 12 10.26 22.99 -0.17
C SER A 12 10.22 22.39 1.24
N ARG A 13 9.05 22.36 1.90
CA ARG A 13 8.92 21.82 3.25
C ARG A 13 9.15 20.32 3.29
N VAL A 14 8.35 19.60 2.57
CA VAL A 14 8.41 18.14 2.40
C VAL A 14 7.59 17.76 1.18
N CYS A 15 8.00 16.75 0.46
CA CYS A 15 7.29 16.21 -0.69
C CYS A 15 7.54 14.72 -0.85
N ALA A 16 6.50 13.94 -1.13
CA ALA A 16 6.61 12.56 -1.55
C ALA A 16 6.60 12.50 -3.09
N LYS A 17 7.70 12.10 -3.68
CA LYS A 17 7.84 11.89 -5.13
C LYS A 17 7.47 10.44 -5.47
N ILE A 18 6.44 10.25 -6.28
CA ILE A 18 5.89 8.95 -6.67
C ILE A 18 6.28 8.66 -8.12
N ASN A 19 7.15 7.71 -8.33
CA ASN A 19 7.64 7.34 -9.66
C ASN A 19 6.69 6.34 -10.34
N LEU A 20 5.92 6.81 -11.31
CA LEU A 20 4.93 6.01 -12.03
C LEU A 20 5.56 4.99 -12.98
N ASN A 21 6.77 5.24 -13.49
CA ASN A 21 7.49 4.23 -14.27
C ASN A 21 7.87 3.02 -13.41
N HIS A 22 8.16 3.22 -12.11
CA HIS A 22 8.43 2.12 -11.19
C HIS A 22 7.17 1.31 -10.89
N ILE A 23 5.98 1.92 -10.82
CA ILE A 23 4.70 1.20 -10.73
C ILE A 23 4.54 0.27 -11.93
N THR A 24 4.68 0.80 -13.16
CA THR A 24 4.56 -0.01 -14.38
C THR A 24 5.62 -1.10 -14.43
N TYR A 25 6.86 -0.78 -14.11
CA TYR A 25 7.95 -1.75 -14.04
C TYR A 25 7.64 -2.91 -13.08
N ASN A 26 7.17 -2.61 -11.86
CA ASN A 26 6.85 -3.63 -10.86
C ASN A 26 5.68 -4.53 -11.32
N ILE A 27 4.67 -3.95 -12.00
CA ILE A 27 3.58 -4.72 -12.62
C ILE A 27 4.13 -5.65 -13.70
N GLU A 28 5.01 -5.17 -14.57
CA GLU A 28 5.64 -5.97 -15.62
C GLU A 28 6.47 -7.12 -15.04
N GLN A 29 7.25 -6.87 -13.98
CA GLN A 29 7.99 -7.92 -13.30
C GLN A 29 7.07 -9.01 -12.74
N MET A 30 6.01 -8.61 -12.03
CA MET A 30 5.01 -9.56 -11.53
C MET A 30 4.30 -10.29 -12.69
N ARG A 31 4.00 -9.60 -13.79
CA ARG A 31 3.38 -10.19 -14.97
C ARG A 31 4.23 -11.30 -15.59
N HIS A 32 5.56 -11.10 -15.68
CA HIS A 32 6.48 -12.12 -16.15
C HIS A 32 6.67 -13.30 -15.18
N HIS A 33 6.35 -13.09 -13.91
CA HIS A 33 6.52 -14.08 -12.85
C HIS A 33 5.29 -14.99 -12.64
N ILE A 34 4.10 -14.54 -13.08
CA ILE A 34 2.85 -15.31 -13.01
C ILE A 34 2.47 -15.90 -14.37
N SER A 35 1.49 -16.84 -14.37
CA SER A 35 0.98 -17.42 -15.61
C SER A 35 0.37 -16.36 -16.55
N PRO A 36 0.50 -16.53 -17.90
CA PRO A 36 -0.18 -15.66 -18.88
C PRO A 36 -1.70 -15.55 -18.70
N ASP A 37 -2.35 -16.55 -18.14
CA ASP A 37 -3.80 -16.58 -17.93
C ASP A 37 -4.21 -15.93 -16.59
N THR A 38 -3.26 -15.70 -15.69
CA THR A 38 -3.51 -15.06 -14.39
C THR A 38 -3.50 -13.54 -14.52
N ASN A 39 -4.52 -12.87 -14.04
CA ASN A 39 -4.59 -11.41 -13.98
C ASN A 39 -4.33 -10.86 -12.57
N MET A 40 -4.13 -9.55 -12.46
CA MET A 40 -3.81 -8.90 -11.20
C MET A 40 -4.94 -8.02 -10.68
N ILE A 41 -5.22 -8.15 -9.39
CA ILE A 41 -5.92 -7.15 -8.59
C ILE A 41 -4.86 -6.26 -7.95
N LEU A 42 -4.83 -4.98 -8.30
CA LEU A 42 -3.93 -4.02 -7.65
C LEU A 42 -4.53 -3.53 -6.35
N VAL A 43 -3.86 -3.78 -5.24
CA VAL A 43 -4.35 -3.40 -3.91
C VAL A 43 -3.94 -1.97 -3.61
N VAL A 44 -4.92 -1.06 -3.65
CA VAL A 44 -4.73 0.40 -3.52
C VAL A 44 -5.40 1.00 -2.28
N LYS A 45 -5.71 0.17 -1.27
CA LYS A 45 -6.23 0.61 0.03
C LYS A 45 -5.27 1.56 0.75
N ALA A 46 -5.73 2.27 1.77
CA ALA A 46 -4.97 3.26 2.53
C ALA A 46 -4.30 4.28 1.59
N ASP A 47 -5.12 4.83 0.66
CA ASP A 47 -4.68 5.77 -0.37
C ASP A 47 -3.46 5.25 -1.17
N GLY A 48 -3.54 3.97 -1.63
CA GLY A 48 -2.44 3.33 -2.33
C GLY A 48 -1.20 3.16 -1.46
N TYR A 49 -1.37 2.73 -0.20
CA TYR A 49 -0.27 2.67 0.79
C TYR A 49 0.47 4.02 0.88
N GLY A 50 -0.28 5.12 0.95
CA GLY A 50 0.25 6.47 1.01
C GLY A 50 0.75 7.07 -0.31
N HIS A 51 0.67 6.34 -1.44
CA HIS A 51 1.16 6.77 -2.74
C HIS A 51 0.12 7.52 -3.60
N GLY A 52 -1.16 7.58 -3.18
CA GLY A 52 -2.24 8.17 -3.96
C GLY A 52 -2.96 7.17 -4.87
N ALA A 53 -3.99 6.49 -4.31
CA ALA A 53 -4.73 5.42 -4.99
C ALA A 53 -5.31 5.82 -6.34
N THR A 54 -5.91 7.01 -6.41
CA THR A 54 -6.57 7.51 -7.61
C THR A 54 -5.59 7.66 -8.79
N ARG A 55 -4.40 8.20 -8.54
CA ARG A 55 -3.42 8.40 -9.60
C ARG A 55 -2.83 7.08 -10.09
N ILE A 56 -2.54 6.15 -9.16
CA ILE A 56 -2.08 4.80 -9.51
C ILE A 56 -3.13 4.07 -10.35
N ALA A 57 -4.40 4.12 -9.93
CA ALA A 57 -5.47 3.49 -10.69
C ALA A 57 -5.57 4.06 -12.11
N LYS A 58 -5.55 5.40 -12.28
CA LYS A 58 -5.55 6.03 -13.61
C LYS A 58 -4.36 5.64 -14.47
N GLU A 59 -3.16 5.48 -13.88
CA GLU A 59 -1.97 5.07 -14.62
C GLU A 59 -2.08 3.64 -15.16
N THR A 60 -2.69 2.76 -14.39
CA THR A 60 -2.72 1.32 -14.64
C THR A 60 -4.03 0.83 -15.27
N GLU A 61 -5.05 1.70 -15.41
CA GLU A 61 -6.38 1.39 -15.93
C GLU A 61 -6.36 0.67 -17.30
N ARG A 62 -5.43 1.06 -18.17
CA ARG A 62 -5.33 0.52 -19.54
C ARG A 62 -4.51 -0.75 -19.67
N LEU A 63 -3.90 -1.25 -18.59
CA LEU A 63 -3.07 -2.45 -18.64
C LEU A 63 -3.97 -3.70 -18.65
N ASP A 64 -3.85 -4.54 -19.70
CA ASP A 64 -4.72 -5.72 -19.89
C ASP A 64 -4.54 -6.76 -18.78
N CYS A 65 -3.32 -6.89 -18.24
CA CYS A 65 -3.04 -7.80 -17.13
C CYS A 65 -3.63 -7.35 -15.78
N VAL A 66 -4.17 -6.14 -15.69
CA VAL A 66 -4.86 -5.64 -14.50
C VAL A 66 -6.35 -5.92 -14.64
N TRP A 67 -6.87 -6.87 -13.87
CA TRP A 67 -8.30 -7.14 -13.78
C TRP A 67 -9.04 -5.97 -13.13
N GLY A 68 -8.49 -5.42 -12.06
CA GLY A 68 -9.12 -4.33 -11.31
C GLY A 68 -8.35 -3.97 -10.05
N TYR A 69 -9.05 -3.35 -9.12
CA TYR A 69 -8.47 -2.77 -7.90
C TYR A 69 -9.09 -3.36 -6.65
N ALA A 70 -8.36 -3.32 -5.54
CA ALA A 70 -8.91 -3.68 -4.24
C ALA A 70 -8.64 -2.58 -3.21
N THR A 71 -9.68 -2.29 -2.43
CA THR A 71 -9.68 -1.32 -1.32
C THR A 71 -9.99 -2.00 0.00
N ALA A 72 -9.85 -1.29 1.12
CA ALA A 72 -10.25 -1.80 2.43
C ALA A 72 -11.70 -1.44 2.76
N THR A 73 -12.15 -0.26 2.33
CA THR A 73 -13.47 0.31 2.65
C THR A 73 -14.24 0.65 1.38
N LEU A 74 -15.56 0.82 1.52
CA LEU A 74 -16.40 1.27 0.43
C LEU A 74 -16.06 2.71 0.02
N ASP A 75 -15.77 3.59 0.99
CA ASP A 75 -15.47 5.00 0.71
C ASP A 75 -14.26 5.14 -0.23
N GLU A 76 -13.20 4.34 0.00
CA GLU A 76 -12.05 4.27 -0.91
C GLU A 76 -12.45 3.82 -2.32
N ALA A 77 -13.32 2.79 -2.41
CA ALA A 77 -13.80 2.28 -3.69
C ALA A 77 -14.65 3.30 -4.46
N VAL A 78 -15.53 3.99 -3.76
CA VAL A 78 -16.38 5.07 -4.32
C VAL A 78 -15.53 6.23 -4.79
N LEU A 79 -14.47 6.59 -4.05
CA LEU A 79 -13.53 7.63 -4.47
C LEU A 79 -12.87 7.28 -5.81
N LEU A 80 -12.40 6.05 -5.99
CA LEU A 80 -11.85 5.58 -7.26
C LEU A 80 -12.88 5.65 -8.39
N ARG A 81 -14.12 5.22 -8.11
CA ARG A 81 -15.21 5.27 -9.11
C ARG A 81 -15.54 6.69 -9.51
N LYS A 82 -15.63 7.62 -8.55
CA LYS A 82 -15.82 9.07 -8.81
C LYS A 82 -14.66 9.69 -9.59
N ALA A 83 -13.45 9.17 -9.44
CA ALA A 83 -12.27 9.58 -10.22
C ALA A 83 -12.26 9.03 -11.65
N GLY A 84 -13.26 8.21 -12.05
CA GLY A 84 -13.45 7.72 -13.41
C GLY A 84 -12.91 6.31 -13.66
N VAL A 85 -12.46 5.58 -12.63
CA VAL A 85 -12.04 4.19 -12.77
C VAL A 85 -13.20 3.32 -13.23
N GLN A 86 -13.02 2.53 -14.31
CA GLN A 86 -14.04 1.67 -14.91
C GLN A 86 -13.85 0.20 -14.56
N LYS A 87 -12.59 -0.26 -14.41
CA LYS A 87 -12.27 -1.63 -14.06
C LYS A 87 -12.94 -2.05 -12.74
N PRO A 88 -13.11 -3.36 -12.48
CA PRO A 88 -13.68 -3.88 -11.24
C PRO A 88 -12.97 -3.31 -10.00
N ILE A 89 -13.74 -3.05 -8.95
CA ILE A 89 -13.20 -2.64 -7.65
C ILE A 89 -13.78 -3.57 -6.59
N LEU A 90 -12.91 -4.24 -5.83
CA LEU A 90 -13.26 -5.17 -4.75
C LEU A 90 -12.95 -4.54 -3.38
N VAL A 91 -13.96 -4.45 -2.52
CA VAL A 91 -13.75 -4.12 -1.10
C VAL A 91 -13.35 -5.40 -0.36
N LEU A 92 -12.11 -5.45 0.13
CA LEU A 92 -11.56 -6.62 0.84
C LEU A 92 -12.04 -6.73 2.30
N GLY A 93 -12.48 -5.62 2.87
CA GLY A 93 -12.99 -5.52 4.23
C GLY A 93 -14.50 -5.75 4.32
N CYS A 94 -15.07 -5.34 5.45
CA CYS A 94 -16.50 -5.33 5.66
C CYS A 94 -17.15 -4.17 4.90
N THR A 95 -18.24 -4.45 4.19
CA THR A 95 -19.19 -3.42 3.76
C THR A 95 -20.36 -3.46 4.73
N PHE A 96 -20.73 -2.32 5.32
CA PHE A 96 -21.80 -2.25 6.32
C PHE A 96 -23.18 -2.16 5.66
N PRO A 97 -24.27 -2.55 6.37
CA PRO A 97 -25.62 -2.58 5.80
C PRO A 97 -26.08 -1.26 5.19
N GLU A 98 -25.74 -0.13 5.79
CA GLU A 98 -26.05 1.21 5.29
C GLU A 98 -25.29 1.57 4.01
N GLN A 99 -24.24 0.85 3.68
CA GLN A 99 -23.39 1.07 2.52
C GLN A 99 -23.76 0.18 1.31
N TYR A 100 -24.60 -0.84 1.49
CA TYR A 100 -24.91 -1.81 0.42
C TYR A 100 -25.52 -1.16 -0.81
N GLU A 101 -26.40 -0.18 -0.61
CA GLU A 101 -27.03 0.53 -1.73
C GLU A 101 -26.00 1.26 -2.59
N GLU A 102 -25.08 1.97 -1.98
CA GLU A 102 -24.03 2.69 -2.67
C GLU A 102 -23.07 1.72 -3.39
N ALA A 103 -22.72 0.60 -2.76
CA ALA A 103 -21.90 -0.43 -3.38
C ALA A 103 -22.57 -1.01 -4.65
N ILE A 104 -23.88 -1.34 -4.57
CA ILE A 104 -24.63 -1.88 -5.72
C ILE A 104 -24.75 -0.82 -6.82
N ARG A 105 -25.07 0.44 -6.48
CA ARG A 105 -25.20 1.52 -7.47
C ARG A 105 -23.93 1.79 -8.26
N HIS A 106 -22.79 1.71 -7.60
CA HIS A 106 -21.45 1.93 -8.17
C HIS A 106 -20.80 0.64 -8.71
N GLU A 107 -21.51 -0.50 -8.71
CA GLU A 107 -21.02 -1.80 -9.18
C GLU A 107 -19.69 -2.20 -8.53
N ILE A 108 -19.59 -1.94 -7.22
CA ILE A 108 -18.45 -2.32 -6.41
C ILE A 108 -18.67 -3.74 -5.90
N ARG A 109 -17.61 -4.58 -6.04
CA ARG A 109 -17.61 -5.96 -5.55
C ARG A 109 -17.46 -5.95 -4.05
N MET A 110 -18.38 -6.64 -3.37
CA MET A 110 -18.38 -6.77 -1.91
C MET A 110 -17.81 -8.12 -1.49
N THR A 111 -16.99 -8.13 -0.45
CA THR A 111 -16.58 -9.36 0.21
C THR A 111 -17.71 -9.87 1.09
N ILE A 112 -18.16 -11.09 0.85
CA ILE A 112 -19.23 -11.76 1.63
C ILE A 112 -18.63 -12.95 2.39
N TYR A 113 -18.95 -13.04 3.67
CA TYR A 113 -18.47 -14.08 4.58
C TYR A 113 -19.52 -14.47 5.64
N THR A 114 -20.77 -14.10 5.44
CA THR A 114 -21.94 -14.55 6.22
C THR A 114 -23.19 -14.63 5.34
N GLU A 115 -24.03 -15.61 5.58
CA GLU A 115 -25.32 -15.73 4.88
C GLU A 115 -26.25 -14.55 5.20
N GLN A 116 -26.17 -14.00 6.43
CA GLN A 116 -26.96 -12.84 6.84
C GLN A 116 -26.69 -11.63 5.95
N SER A 117 -25.42 -11.31 5.69
CA SER A 117 -25.03 -10.18 4.82
C SER A 117 -25.47 -10.42 3.38
N ALA A 118 -25.30 -11.64 2.86
CA ALA A 118 -25.72 -12.01 1.52
C ALA A 118 -27.24 -11.84 1.33
N ASN A 119 -28.05 -12.29 2.30
CA ASN A 119 -29.50 -12.13 2.30
C ASN A 119 -29.92 -10.65 2.28
N ALA A 120 -29.25 -9.80 3.07
CA ALA A 120 -29.54 -8.36 3.09
C ALA A 120 -29.19 -7.69 1.75
N VAL A 121 -28.04 -8.03 1.18
CA VAL A 121 -27.59 -7.55 -0.14
C VAL A 121 -28.54 -8.01 -1.24
N SER A 122 -28.97 -9.28 -1.23
CA SER A 122 -29.94 -9.84 -2.20
C SER A 122 -31.28 -9.10 -2.20
N LYS A 123 -31.85 -8.87 -1.01
CA LYS A 123 -33.10 -8.10 -0.86
C LYS A 123 -32.98 -6.69 -1.45
N LEU A 124 -31.85 -6.04 -1.23
CA LEU A 124 -31.61 -4.70 -1.72
C LEU A 124 -31.35 -4.68 -3.24
N ALA A 125 -30.59 -5.64 -3.77
CA ALA A 125 -30.39 -5.84 -5.20
C ALA A 125 -31.72 -5.98 -5.94
N GLY A 126 -32.67 -6.77 -5.38
CA GLY A 126 -34.03 -6.91 -5.90
C GLY A 126 -34.81 -5.60 -5.92
N LYS A 127 -34.74 -4.80 -4.85
CA LYS A 127 -35.39 -3.48 -4.78
C LYS A 127 -34.81 -2.50 -5.81
N LEU A 128 -33.50 -2.51 -5.99
CA LEU A 128 -32.79 -1.63 -6.91
C LEU A 128 -32.87 -2.11 -8.37
N LYS A 129 -33.32 -3.34 -8.60
CA LYS A 129 -33.29 -4.02 -9.90
C LYS A 129 -31.90 -4.00 -10.56
N LYS A 130 -30.87 -4.12 -9.73
CA LYS A 130 -29.46 -4.17 -10.13
C LYS A 130 -28.81 -5.38 -9.48
N PRO A 131 -27.92 -6.11 -10.20
CA PRO A 131 -27.17 -7.21 -9.60
C PRO A 131 -26.16 -6.69 -8.58
N ALA A 132 -25.98 -7.44 -7.51
CA ALA A 132 -24.90 -7.23 -6.55
C ALA A 132 -23.77 -8.22 -6.85
N TRP A 133 -22.59 -7.70 -7.16
CA TRP A 133 -21.40 -8.48 -7.43
C TRP A 133 -20.69 -8.79 -6.11
N ILE A 134 -20.39 -10.06 -5.86
CA ILE A 134 -19.74 -10.48 -4.62
C ILE A 134 -18.57 -11.41 -4.88
N HIS A 135 -17.58 -11.34 -3.98
CA HIS A 135 -16.56 -12.36 -3.81
C HIS A 135 -16.74 -13.01 -2.44
N VAL A 136 -16.91 -14.32 -2.42
CA VAL A 136 -17.05 -15.10 -1.19
C VAL A 136 -15.66 -15.32 -0.60
N LYS A 137 -15.51 -15.00 0.68
CA LYS A 137 -14.24 -15.17 1.39
C LYS A 137 -14.27 -16.40 2.29
N LEU A 138 -13.24 -17.24 2.14
CA LEU A 138 -12.95 -18.37 3.03
C LEU A 138 -11.88 -17.97 4.05
N ASP A 139 -12.03 -18.45 5.27
CA ASP A 139 -10.99 -18.39 6.29
C ASP A 139 -10.32 -19.75 6.40
N THR A 140 -9.18 -19.88 5.78
CA THR A 140 -8.37 -21.11 5.78
C THR A 140 -7.26 -21.07 6.82
N GLY A 141 -7.33 -20.14 7.80
CA GLY A 141 -6.36 -20.04 8.88
C GLY A 141 -5.79 -18.65 9.16
N MET A 142 -6.30 -17.59 8.49
CA MET A 142 -5.95 -16.21 8.87
C MET A 142 -6.69 -15.75 10.13
N SER A 143 -7.83 -16.38 10.45
CA SER A 143 -8.66 -16.13 11.64
C SER A 143 -9.11 -14.66 11.77
N ARG A 144 -9.46 -14.04 10.64
CA ARG A 144 -9.88 -12.63 10.60
C ARG A 144 -11.28 -12.44 10.05
N LEU A 145 -11.56 -12.88 8.85
CA LEU A 145 -12.85 -12.85 8.16
C LEU A 145 -12.94 -14.04 7.22
N GLY A 146 -14.12 -14.62 7.04
CA GLY A 146 -14.33 -15.70 6.07
C GLY A 146 -15.21 -16.81 6.63
N PHE A 147 -15.82 -17.59 5.73
CA PHE A 147 -16.45 -18.86 6.07
C PHE A 147 -15.38 -19.86 6.49
N GLN A 148 -15.63 -20.57 7.59
CA GLN A 148 -14.76 -21.66 8.01
C GLN A 148 -14.80 -22.80 6.98
N THR A 149 -13.73 -23.61 6.93
CA THR A 149 -13.73 -24.79 6.06
C THR A 149 -14.61 -25.89 6.63
N GLY A 150 -15.51 -26.48 5.80
CA GLY A 150 -16.40 -27.57 6.23
C GLY A 150 -17.74 -27.57 5.51
N GLU A 151 -18.51 -28.65 5.69
CA GLU A 151 -19.80 -28.89 5.00
C GLU A 151 -20.85 -27.82 5.33
N GLU A 152 -20.92 -27.34 6.58
CA GLU A 152 -21.86 -26.28 6.97
C GLU A 152 -21.66 -25.01 6.14
N SER A 153 -20.41 -24.57 5.98
CA SER A 153 -20.09 -23.41 5.14
C SER A 153 -20.36 -23.65 3.65
N ILE A 154 -20.18 -24.88 3.18
CA ILE A 154 -20.53 -25.25 1.80
C ILE A 154 -22.03 -25.10 1.60
N ASP A 155 -22.86 -25.58 2.53
CA ASP A 155 -24.32 -25.43 2.47
C ASP A 155 -24.74 -23.95 2.52
N GLU A 156 -24.09 -23.13 3.35
CA GLU A 156 -24.35 -21.68 3.39
C GLU A 156 -23.99 -20.99 2.07
N ILE A 157 -22.79 -21.28 1.51
CA ILE A 157 -22.33 -20.71 0.26
C ILE A 157 -23.23 -21.14 -0.91
N GLU A 158 -23.73 -22.38 -0.90
CA GLU A 158 -24.71 -22.85 -1.89
C GLU A 158 -26.01 -22.06 -1.83
N ARG A 159 -26.56 -21.83 -0.62
CA ARG A 159 -27.75 -20.97 -0.48
C ARG A 159 -27.50 -19.55 -0.97
N ILE A 160 -26.32 -18.99 -0.70
CA ILE A 160 -25.93 -17.66 -1.18
C ILE A 160 -25.86 -17.61 -2.70
N PHE A 161 -25.31 -18.63 -3.34
CA PHE A 161 -25.16 -18.71 -4.79
C PHE A 161 -26.51 -18.59 -5.52
N TYR A 162 -27.55 -19.19 -4.95
CA TYR A 162 -28.92 -19.18 -5.52
C TYR A 162 -29.76 -17.96 -5.11
N LEU A 163 -29.25 -17.03 -4.30
CA LEU A 163 -29.98 -15.84 -3.91
C LEU A 163 -30.28 -14.93 -5.13
N PRO A 164 -31.53 -14.45 -5.27
CA PRO A 164 -31.88 -13.59 -6.38
C PRO A 164 -31.11 -12.26 -6.35
N GLY A 165 -30.62 -11.84 -7.52
CA GLY A 165 -29.87 -10.59 -7.65
C GLY A 165 -28.42 -10.66 -7.20
N ILE A 166 -27.95 -11.78 -6.65
CA ILE A 166 -26.52 -12.00 -6.36
C ILE A 166 -25.80 -12.50 -7.60
N ARG A 167 -24.57 -11.99 -7.79
CA ARG A 167 -23.59 -12.48 -8.76
C ARG A 167 -22.31 -12.84 -8.01
N MET A 168 -22.18 -14.12 -7.68
CA MET A 168 -20.96 -14.65 -7.06
C MET A 168 -19.87 -14.74 -8.12
N GLU A 169 -19.06 -13.67 -8.24
CA GLU A 169 -18.03 -13.52 -9.24
C GLU A 169 -16.73 -14.21 -8.81
N GLY A 170 -16.43 -14.22 -7.51
CA GLY A 170 -15.16 -14.74 -7.01
C GLY A 170 -15.23 -15.55 -5.72
N LEU A 171 -14.22 -16.40 -5.52
CA LEU A 171 -13.94 -17.14 -4.29
C LEU A 171 -12.48 -16.91 -3.89
N PHE A 172 -12.24 -16.54 -2.63
CA PHE A 172 -10.88 -16.23 -2.20
C PHE A 172 -10.57 -16.52 -0.72
N THR A 173 -9.28 -16.66 -0.47
CA THR A 173 -8.73 -16.66 0.89
C THR A 173 -7.56 -15.67 1.03
N HIS A 174 -6.93 -15.63 2.20
CA HIS A 174 -5.73 -14.83 2.45
C HIS A 174 -4.73 -15.60 3.30
N PHE A 175 -3.51 -15.72 2.78
CA PHE A 175 -2.43 -16.40 3.48
C PHE A 175 -1.89 -15.55 4.63
N ALA A 176 -1.68 -16.20 5.77
CA ALA A 176 -1.19 -15.56 6.98
C ALA A 176 0.34 -15.52 7.04
N LYS A 177 1.02 -16.52 6.41
CA LYS A 177 2.45 -16.79 6.56
C LYS A 177 3.16 -17.05 5.23
N ALA A 178 2.64 -16.51 4.13
CA ALA A 178 3.24 -16.74 2.81
C ALA A 178 4.63 -16.11 2.68
N ASP A 179 4.96 -15.13 3.50
CA ASP A 179 6.23 -14.42 3.54
C ASP A 179 7.29 -15.06 4.46
N GLU A 180 6.93 -16.09 5.25
CA GLU A 180 7.88 -16.86 6.06
C GLU A 180 8.61 -17.90 5.19
N MET A 181 9.82 -18.31 5.59
CA MET A 181 10.60 -19.37 4.93
C MET A 181 9.90 -20.73 5.04
N ASP A 182 9.29 -21.03 6.19
CA ASP A 182 8.52 -22.24 6.38
C ASP A 182 7.13 -22.14 5.73
N LYS A 183 6.96 -22.88 4.65
CA LYS A 183 5.74 -22.90 3.83
C LYS A 183 4.65 -23.86 4.32
N THR A 184 4.89 -24.62 5.39
CA THR A 184 3.99 -25.68 5.89
C THR A 184 2.58 -25.13 6.16
N PHE A 185 2.49 -23.98 6.84
CA PHE A 185 1.19 -23.38 7.15
C PHE A 185 0.48 -22.85 5.91
N THR A 186 1.21 -22.21 5.00
CA THR A 186 0.65 -21.68 3.74
C THR A 186 0.16 -22.81 2.83
N ASN A 187 0.90 -23.92 2.75
CA ASN A 187 0.48 -25.10 1.98
C ASN A 187 -0.82 -25.68 2.55
N ARG A 188 -0.93 -25.80 3.89
CA ARG A 188 -2.18 -26.20 4.52
C ARG A 188 -3.34 -25.27 4.20
N GLN A 189 -3.14 -23.95 4.25
CA GLN A 189 -4.16 -22.98 3.87
C GLN A 189 -4.61 -23.17 2.40
N MET A 190 -3.68 -23.51 1.52
CA MET A 190 -3.98 -23.78 0.11
C MET A 190 -4.77 -25.09 -0.05
N GLU A 191 -4.40 -26.15 0.65
CA GLU A 191 -5.12 -27.42 0.65
C GLU A 191 -6.57 -27.25 1.11
N GLU A 192 -6.79 -26.52 2.20
CA GLU A 192 -8.11 -26.17 2.73
C GLU A 192 -8.94 -25.37 1.70
N TYR A 193 -8.31 -24.40 1.05
CA TYR A 193 -8.96 -23.61 -0.01
C TYR A 193 -9.37 -24.50 -1.19
N LEU A 194 -8.48 -25.35 -1.67
CA LEU A 194 -8.75 -26.26 -2.81
C LEU A 194 -9.82 -27.29 -2.47
N PHE A 195 -9.83 -27.77 -1.22
CA PHE A 195 -10.90 -28.66 -0.73
C PHE A 195 -12.26 -27.99 -0.86
N MET A 196 -12.41 -26.76 -0.34
CA MET A 196 -13.67 -26.00 -0.41
C MET A 196 -14.08 -25.71 -1.86
N ALA A 197 -13.15 -25.26 -2.69
CA ALA A 197 -13.40 -24.96 -4.10
C ALA A 197 -13.88 -26.21 -4.88
N ARG A 198 -13.26 -27.37 -4.62
CA ARG A 198 -13.67 -28.64 -5.22
C ARG A 198 -15.07 -29.05 -4.78
N LYS A 199 -15.37 -28.94 -3.48
CA LYS A 199 -16.67 -29.30 -2.91
C LYS A 199 -17.80 -28.41 -3.46
N LEU A 200 -17.54 -27.11 -3.62
CA LEU A 200 -18.48 -26.20 -4.24
C LEU A 200 -18.70 -26.56 -5.73
N LYS A 201 -17.64 -26.89 -6.44
CA LYS A 201 -17.75 -27.36 -7.85
C LYS A 201 -18.56 -28.65 -7.99
N GLU A 202 -18.42 -29.62 -7.07
CA GLU A 202 -19.23 -30.86 -7.02
C GLU A 202 -20.74 -30.53 -6.88
N ARG A 203 -21.09 -29.37 -6.33
CA ARG A 203 -22.47 -28.84 -6.22
C ARG A 203 -22.88 -27.91 -7.38
N GLY A 204 -22.06 -27.80 -8.41
CA GLY A 204 -22.31 -26.93 -9.56
C GLY A 204 -22.03 -25.45 -9.32
N ILE A 205 -21.29 -25.12 -8.24
CA ILE A 205 -20.92 -23.75 -7.90
C ILE A 205 -19.48 -23.51 -8.32
N GLU A 206 -19.30 -22.77 -9.41
CA GLU A 206 -17.99 -22.48 -9.99
C GLU A 206 -17.87 -20.96 -10.24
N PRO A 207 -17.40 -20.17 -9.23
CA PRO A 207 -17.14 -18.75 -9.42
C PRO A 207 -16.11 -18.50 -10.52
N GLN A 208 -16.31 -17.42 -11.27
CA GLN A 208 -15.46 -17.08 -12.42
C GLN A 208 -13.99 -16.88 -12.03
N TYR A 209 -13.74 -16.34 -10.82
CA TYR A 209 -12.39 -16.02 -10.37
C TYR A 209 -12.08 -16.63 -9.02
N ARG A 210 -10.92 -17.26 -8.94
CA ARG A 210 -10.33 -17.82 -7.72
C ARG A 210 -9.04 -17.07 -7.42
N HIS A 211 -8.86 -16.60 -6.18
CA HIS A 211 -7.65 -15.88 -5.81
C HIS A 211 -7.21 -16.10 -4.37
N CYS A 212 -5.95 -16.54 -4.19
CA CYS A 212 -5.33 -16.79 -2.89
C CYS A 212 -4.14 -15.87 -2.64
N SER A 213 -3.29 -15.67 -3.66
CA SER A 213 -1.99 -15.01 -3.55
C SER A 213 -2.09 -13.55 -3.13
N ASN A 214 -1.29 -13.18 -2.12
CA ASN A 214 -0.85 -11.83 -1.81
C ASN A 214 0.55 -11.59 -2.42
N SER A 215 1.21 -10.46 -2.14
CA SER A 215 2.55 -10.17 -2.68
C SER A 215 3.59 -11.25 -2.38
N ALA A 216 3.56 -11.85 -1.19
CA ALA A 216 4.48 -12.90 -0.83
C ALA A 216 4.23 -14.18 -1.64
N ALA A 217 2.96 -14.56 -1.77
CA ALA A 217 2.62 -15.75 -2.55
C ALA A 217 2.85 -15.55 -4.05
N ILE A 218 2.72 -14.33 -4.59
CA ILE A 218 3.13 -14.03 -5.96
C ILE A 218 4.61 -14.41 -6.16
N ILE A 219 5.47 -14.11 -5.19
CA ILE A 219 6.92 -14.36 -5.26
C ILE A 219 7.23 -15.83 -5.05
N ASP A 220 6.67 -16.45 -4.00
CA ASP A 220 7.16 -17.70 -3.44
C ASP A 220 6.26 -18.92 -3.67
N HIS A 221 5.00 -18.71 -4.12
CA HIS A 221 3.99 -19.76 -4.26
C HIS A 221 3.30 -19.73 -5.63
N PRO A 222 4.00 -20.04 -6.73
CA PRO A 222 3.44 -20.00 -8.10
C PRO A 222 2.18 -20.86 -8.25
N GLU A 223 2.05 -21.96 -7.51
CA GLU A 223 0.88 -22.85 -7.49
C GLU A 223 -0.38 -22.20 -6.91
N ALA A 224 -0.23 -21.14 -6.12
CA ALA A 224 -1.34 -20.38 -5.57
C ALA A 224 -1.79 -19.20 -6.47
N ASN A 225 -1.08 -18.96 -7.57
CA ASN A 225 -1.42 -17.94 -8.56
C ASN A 225 -2.51 -18.48 -9.50
N LEU A 226 -3.73 -18.51 -8.98
CA LEU A 226 -4.91 -19.02 -9.69
C LEU A 226 -5.36 -18.04 -10.80
N ASP A 227 -6.68 -17.76 -10.90
CA ASP A 227 -7.21 -16.87 -11.92
C ASP A 227 -6.79 -15.40 -11.70
N LEU A 228 -6.68 -14.99 -10.42
CA LEU A 228 -6.24 -13.65 -10.03
C LEU A 228 -5.22 -13.70 -8.89
N VAL A 229 -4.28 -12.74 -8.90
CA VAL A 229 -3.37 -12.46 -7.78
C VAL A 229 -3.61 -11.06 -7.22
N ARG A 230 -3.31 -10.83 -5.94
CA ARG A 230 -3.48 -9.53 -5.29
C ARG A 230 -2.13 -8.88 -5.02
N ALA A 231 -1.71 -8.01 -5.94
CA ALA A 231 -0.49 -7.24 -5.84
C ALA A 231 -0.67 -6.09 -4.82
N GLY A 232 -0.10 -6.27 -3.63
CA GLY A 232 -0.07 -5.27 -2.55
C GLY A 232 1.27 -4.56 -2.52
N ILE A 233 2.09 -4.81 -1.49
CA ILE A 233 3.35 -4.10 -1.25
C ILE A 233 4.34 -4.20 -2.42
N ALA A 234 4.34 -5.30 -3.16
CA ALA A 234 5.18 -5.49 -4.34
C ALA A 234 4.89 -4.47 -5.46
N LEU A 235 3.63 -4.01 -5.58
CA LEU A 235 3.27 -2.93 -6.51
C LEU A 235 4.08 -1.66 -6.23
N TYR A 236 4.34 -1.38 -4.95
CA TYR A 236 5.04 -0.19 -4.47
C TYR A 236 6.57 -0.38 -4.40
N GLY A 237 7.06 -1.54 -4.86
CA GLY A 237 8.49 -1.80 -4.98
C GLY A 237 9.17 -2.23 -3.70
N LEU A 238 8.41 -2.75 -2.73
CA LEU A 238 8.92 -3.27 -1.47
C LEU A 238 8.59 -4.76 -1.34
N TYR A 239 9.43 -5.47 -0.60
CA TYR A 239 9.21 -6.87 -0.30
C TYR A 239 8.41 -7.04 0.99
N PRO A 240 7.55 -8.08 1.08
CA PRO A 240 6.71 -8.31 2.26
C PRO A 240 7.51 -8.70 3.51
N SER A 241 8.67 -9.32 3.35
CA SER A 241 9.62 -9.65 4.42
C SER A 241 11.03 -9.87 3.85
N ASP A 242 12.02 -10.10 4.73
CA ASP A 242 13.38 -10.47 4.32
C ASP A 242 13.49 -11.95 3.93
N GLU A 243 12.50 -12.77 4.26
CA GLU A 243 12.53 -14.22 4.01
C GLU A 243 12.04 -14.62 2.61
N VAL A 244 11.38 -13.69 1.88
CA VAL A 244 10.96 -13.99 0.50
C VAL A 244 12.14 -14.02 -0.47
N ARG A 245 12.02 -14.79 -1.54
CA ARG A 245 13.06 -14.96 -2.58
C ARG A 245 13.20 -13.73 -3.47
N LYS A 246 13.77 -12.66 -2.91
CA LYS A 246 13.95 -11.35 -3.59
C LYS A 246 14.62 -11.44 -4.96
N ARG A 247 15.50 -12.44 -5.19
CA ARG A 247 16.19 -12.65 -6.46
C ARG A 247 15.27 -13.06 -7.61
N ASP A 248 14.10 -13.63 -7.28
CA ASP A 248 13.17 -14.19 -8.28
C ASP A 248 12.24 -13.11 -8.85
N LEU A 249 12.10 -11.97 -8.17
CA LEU A 249 11.29 -10.84 -8.59
C LEU A 249 11.98 -9.51 -8.28
N ALA A 250 12.57 -8.88 -9.28
CA ALA A 250 13.23 -7.59 -9.11
C ALA A 250 12.18 -6.45 -8.99
N LEU A 251 12.23 -5.69 -7.90
CA LEU A 251 11.31 -4.58 -7.65
C LEU A 251 12.08 -3.26 -7.57
N LYS A 252 11.40 -2.16 -7.92
CA LYS A 252 11.92 -0.79 -7.80
C LYS A 252 11.05 0.02 -6.83
N PRO A 253 11.62 0.57 -5.75
CA PRO A 253 10.89 1.46 -4.84
C PRO A 253 10.23 2.61 -5.61
N VAL A 254 8.96 2.85 -5.31
CA VAL A 254 8.13 3.84 -6.02
C VAL A 254 8.24 5.21 -5.37
N LEU A 255 8.39 5.25 -4.04
CA LEU A 255 8.36 6.48 -3.24
C LEU A 255 9.77 6.96 -2.91
N SER A 256 9.98 8.26 -3.08
CA SER A 256 11.04 9.01 -2.42
C SER A 256 10.44 10.13 -1.58
N LEU A 257 11.02 10.40 -0.41
CA LEU A 257 10.58 11.46 0.50
C LEU A 257 11.71 12.48 0.65
N VAL A 258 11.44 13.72 0.29
CA VAL A 258 12.42 14.80 0.29
C VAL A 258 11.94 16.01 1.09
N SER A 259 12.87 16.77 1.61
CA SER A 259 12.65 18.01 2.35
C SER A 259 13.78 19.00 2.06
N SER A 260 13.90 20.08 2.84
CA SER A 260 14.97 21.06 2.73
C SER A 260 15.51 21.48 4.10
N ILE A 261 16.73 21.97 4.15
CA ILE A 261 17.27 22.64 5.34
C ILE A 261 16.58 23.99 5.51
N VAL A 262 15.99 24.26 6.68
CA VAL A 262 15.37 25.57 6.97
C VAL A 262 16.23 26.45 7.88
N HIS A 263 17.21 25.90 8.59
CA HIS A 263 18.12 26.64 9.44
C HIS A 263 19.40 25.86 9.71
N THR A 264 20.54 26.56 9.83
CA THR A 264 21.79 25.98 10.33
C THR A 264 22.40 26.87 11.40
N LYS A 265 23.03 26.27 12.40
CA LYS A 265 23.76 26.98 13.45
C LYS A 265 24.88 26.11 14.05
N TRP A 266 25.89 26.75 14.63
CA TRP A 266 26.86 26.09 15.46
C TRP A 266 26.37 26.11 16.93
N ILE A 267 26.61 25.01 17.63
CA ILE A 267 26.38 24.89 19.08
C ILE A 267 27.71 24.50 19.74
N GLU A 268 27.95 24.99 20.95
CA GLU A 268 29.17 24.73 21.70
C GLU A 268 29.07 23.40 22.49
N PRO A 269 30.22 22.79 22.87
CA PRO A 269 30.24 21.61 23.75
C PRO A 269 29.40 21.84 25.00
N GLY A 270 28.61 20.82 25.39
CA GLY A 270 27.70 20.87 26.52
C GLY A 270 26.29 21.33 26.16
N ALA A 271 26.08 21.98 25.00
CA ALA A 271 24.73 22.35 24.54
C ALA A 271 23.86 21.14 24.30
N VAL A 272 22.55 21.27 24.62
CA VAL A 272 21.58 20.20 24.43
C VAL A 272 20.67 20.47 23.23
N VAL A 273 20.16 19.40 22.58
CA VAL A 273 19.31 19.49 21.42
C VAL A 273 17.97 18.82 21.70
N SER A 274 16.88 19.51 21.31
CA SER A 274 15.51 19.03 21.33
C SER A 274 14.93 18.79 22.73
N TYR A 275 13.66 18.34 22.75
CA TYR A 275 12.91 18.06 23.98
C TYR A 275 13.63 17.06 24.90
N GLY A 276 13.71 17.41 26.18
CA GLY A 276 14.36 16.58 27.19
C GLY A 276 15.87 16.53 27.12
N GLY A 277 16.51 17.32 26.23
CA GLY A 277 17.96 17.41 26.12
C GLY A 277 18.65 16.05 25.92
N CYS A 278 17.99 15.12 25.23
CA CYS A 278 18.47 13.74 25.09
C CYS A 278 19.67 13.57 24.14
N PHE A 279 20.11 14.64 23.52
CA PHE A 279 21.41 14.78 22.87
C PHE A 279 22.18 15.94 23.53
N ARG A 280 23.46 15.72 23.86
CA ARG A 280 24.35 16.72 24.35
C ARG A 280 25.58 16.76 23.44
N ALA A 281 25.92 17.92 22.91
CA ALA A 281 27.11 18.10 22.08
C ALA A 281 28.37 17.87 22.89
N GLU A 282 29.24 16.95 22.47
CA GLU A 282 30.56 16.69 23.08
C GLU A 282 31.65 17.59 22.48
N LYS A 283 31.44 18.01 21.24
CA LYS A 283 32.30 18.92 20.51
C LYS A 283 31.49 20.06 19.89
N LYS A 284 32.14 21.07 19.35
CA LYS A 284 31.49 22.10 18.55
C LYS A 284 30.78 21.43 17.38
N THR A 285 29.46 21.53 17.33
CA THR A 285 28.60 20.78 16.41
C THR A 285 27.79 21.72 15.55
N ARG A 286 27.73 21.47 14.25
CA ARG A 286 26.87 22.21 13.32
C ARG A 286 25.55 21.48 13.16
N VAL A 287 24.48 22.14 13.57
CA VAL A 287 23.11 21.59 13.56
C VAL A 287 22.34 22.16 12.38
N ALA A 288 21.67 21.30 11.61
CA ALA A 288 20.64 21.71 10.65
C ALA A 288 19.25 21.32 11.16
N THR A 289 18.27 22.19 10.90
CA THR A 289 16.84 21.94 11.19
C THR A 289 16.12 21.58 9.90
N ILE A 290 15.37 20.48 9.95
CA ILE A 290 14.58 19.94 8.85
C ILE A 290 13.10 20.04 9.23
N PRO A 291 12.20 20.62 8.40
CA PRO A 291 10.80 20.89 8.73
C PRO A 291 9.91 19.66 8.51
N VAL A 292 10.30 18.52 9.09
CA VAL A 292 9.58 17.24 9.07
C VAL A 292 9.58 16.64 10.47
N GLY A 293 8.44 16.12 10.89
CA GLY A 293 8.30 15.48 12.19
C GLY A 293 7.23 14.40 12.23
N TYR A 294 6.85 13.98 13.44
CA TYR A 294 5.94 12.85 13.58
C TYR A 294 4.50 13.16 13.15
N ALA A 295 4.08 14.43 13.04
CA ALA A 295 2.80 14.81 12.46
C ALA A 295 2.75 14.64 10.93
N ASP A 296 3.92 14.47 10.29
CA ASP A 296 4.02 14.10 8.89
C ASP A 296 4.06 12.57 8.70
N GLY A 297 4.01 11.80 9.81
CA GLY A 297 4.17 10.33 9.80
C GLY A 297 5.61 9.87 9.97
N TYR A 298 6.61 10.79 10.07
CA TYR A 298 8.01 10.41 10.25
C TYR A 298 8.27 9.88 11.67
N PRO A 299 8.82 8.66 11.85
CA PRO A 299 8.81 7.99 13.14
C PRO A 299 9.57 8.72 14.25
N ARG A 300 8.90 9.00 15.37
CA ARG A 300 9.56 9.59 16.54
C ARG A 300 10.64 8.68 17.15
N SER A 301 10.52 7.37 16.94
CA SER A 301 11.51 6.37 17.40
C SER A 301 12.86 6.43 16.66
N LEU A 302 12.96 7.19 15.57
CA LEU A 302 14.23 7.51 14.90
C LEU A 302 15.08 8.55 15.63
N SER A 303 14.60 9.14 16.73
CA SER A 303 15.35 10.07 17.60
C SER A 303 16.68 9.47 18.04
N ASN A 304 17.79 10.15 17.78
CA ASN A 304 19.16 9.71 18.05
C ASN A 304 19.57 8.35 17.40
N LYS A 305 18.81 7.87 16.41
CA LYS A 305 19.07 6.57 15.75
C LYS A 305 19.11 6.69 14.24
N GLY A 306 18.20 7.49 13.69
CA GLY A 306 18.07 7.66 12.25
C GLY A 306 19.07 8.64 11.68
N TYR A 307 19.07 8.76 10.37
CA TYR A 307 19.85 9.73 9.62
C TYR A 307 19.09 10.16 8.36
N VAL A 308 19.51 11.25 7.77
CA VAL A 308 19.03 11.74 6.48
C VAL A 308 20.23 11.89 5.54
N LEU A 309 19.99 12.08 4.25
CA LEU A 309 21.06 12.36 3.30
C LEU A 309 21.02 13.83 2.87
N ILE A 310 22.19 14.48 2.91
CA ILE A 310 22.40 15.86 2.46
C ILE A 310 23.65 15.86 1.60
N ARG A 311 23.56 16.31 0.35
CA ARG A 311 24.71 16.36 -0.58
C ARG A 311 25.47 15.02 -0.70
N GLY A 312 24.73 13.90 -0.69
CA GLY A 312 25.31 12.56 -0.81
C GLY A 312 26.01 12.05 0.43
N LYS A 313 25.83 12.69 1.61
CA LYS A 313 26.41 12.28 2.90
C LYS A 313 25.32 12.04 3.93
N ARG A 314 25.57 11.13 4.87
CA ARG A 314 24.68 10.85 6.00
C ARG A 314 24.80 11.93 7.06
N ALA A 315 23.67 12.51 7.47
CA ALA A 315 23.53 13.45 8.56
C ALA A 315 22.69 12.80 9.67
N PRO A 316 23.30 12.41 10.83
CA PRO A 316 22.58 11.74 11.91
C PRO A 316 21.50 12.64 12.53
N ILE A 317 20.36 12.06 12.89
CA ILE A 317 19.32 12.74 13.67
C ILE A 317 19.82 12.88 15.11
N ILE A 318 19.88 14.10 15.60
CA ILE A 318 20.32 14.44 16.97
C ILE A 318 19.18 15.02 17.79
N GLY A 319 18.94 14.45 18.94
CA GLY A 319 17.81 14.79 19.79
C GLY A 319 16.51 14.12 19.33
N ARG A 320 15.40 14.52 19.95
CA ARG A 320 14.07 13.97 19.62
C ARG A 320 13.52 14.53 18.31
N VAL A 321 12.95 13.68 17.47
CA VAL A 321 12.07 14.11 16.40
C VAL A 321 10.85 14.77 17.04
N CYS A 322 10.60 16.05 16.68
CA CYS A 322 9.48 16.85 17.18
C CYS A 322 8.23 16.64 16.32
N MET A 323 7.15 17.36 16.63
CA MET A 323 5.89 17.26 15.87
C MET A 323 6.09 17.62 14.38
N ASP A 324 6.77 18.74 14.11
CA ASP A 324 6.87 19.35 12.79
C ASP A 324 8.32 19.52 12.31
N GLN A 325 9.30 19.20 13.13
CA GLN A 325 10.72 19.43 12.83
C GLN A 325 11.61 18.38 13.48
N MET A 326 12.79 18.19 12.91
CA MET A 326 13.88 17.45 13.52
C MET A 326 15.21 18.14 13.29
N MET A 327 16.21 17.81 14.09
CA MET A 327 17.59 18.33 13.99
C MET A 327 18.53 17.22 13.59
N VAL A 328 19.48 17.56 12.73
CA VAL A 328 20.53 16.65 12.27
C VAL A 328 21.91 17.29 12.43
N ASP A 329 22.91 16.46 12.65
CA ASP A 329 24.31 16.88 12.70
C ASP A 329 24.87 16.97 11.27
N VAL A 330 25.29 18.17 10.90
CA VAL A 330 25.92 18.47 9.59
C VAL A 330 27.36 18.95 9.74
N THR A 331 28.03 18.63 10.86
CA THR A 331 29.41 19.08 11.15
C THR A 331 30.36 18.65 10.03
N GLU A 332 30.22 17.45 9.50
CA GLU A 332 31.06 16.89 8.44
C GLU A 332 30.52 17.20 7.01
N ILE A 333 29.55 18.12 6.90
CA ILE A 333 28.96 18.54 5.62
C ILE A 333 29.16 20.07 5.52
N ASP A 334 30.38 20.49 5.22
CA ASP A 334 30.79 21.89 5.29
C ASP A 334 29.91 22.88 4.53
N GLU A 335 29.43 22.47 3.37
CA GLU A 335 28.61 23.30 2.49
C GLU A 335 27.10 23.21 2.75
N ALA A 336 26.67 22.47 3.81
CA ALA A 336 25.23 22.37 4.12
C ALA A 336 24.63 23.78 4.37
N ALA A 337 23.61 24.16 3.63
CA ALA A 337 23.05 25.51 3.63
C ALA A 337 21.52 25.51 3.62
N PHE A 338 20.94 26.67 3.89
CA PHE A 338 19.50 26.92 3.75
C PHE A 338 19.04 26.53 2.35
N MET A 339 17.91 25.78 2.26
CA MET A 339 17.30 25.23 1.05
C MET A 339 18.05 24.09 0.37
N ASP A 340 19.14 23.56 0.93
CA ASP A 340 19.68 22.30 0.44
C ASP A 340 18.66 21.16 0.57
N GLU A 341 18.57 20.32 -0.48
CA GLU A 341 17.72 19.16 -0.46
C GLU A 341 18.15 18.17 0.62
N VAL A 342 17.17 17.65 1.35
CA VAL A 342 17.33 16.62 2.36
C VAL A 342 16.55 15.39 1.92
N VAL A 343 17.23 14.28 1.69
CA VAL A 343 16.57 13.01 1.34
C VAL A 343 16.30 12.23 2.61
N LEU A 344 15.01 11.98 2.87
CA LEU A 344 14.51 11.22 4.02
C LEU A 344 14.30 9.74 3.65
N VAL A 345 13.87 9.49 2.41
CA VAL A 345 13.77 8.18 1.76
C VAL A 345 14.18 8.35 0.31
N GLY A 346 15.07 7.52 -0.19
CA GLY A 346 15.54 7.55 -1.57
C GLY A 346 17.05 7.74 -1.69
N LYS A 347 17.50 8.23 -2.84
CA LYS A 347 18.92 8.34 -3.20
C LYS A 347 19.42 9.78 -3.17
N SER A 348 20.67 9.96 -2.70
CA SER A 348 21.44 11.19 -2.82
C SER A 348 22.89 10.82 -3.17
N GLY A 349 23.31 11.12 -4.39
CA GLY A 349 24.61 10.69 -4.91
C GLY A 349 24.74 9.16 -4.94
N ARG A 350 25.69 8.61 -4.18
CA ARG A 350 25.90 7.15 -4.06
C ARG A 350 25.21 6.53 -2.85
N GLU A 351 24.72 7.36 -1.95
CA GLU A 351 24.02 6.91 -0.73
C GLU A 351 22.53 6.73 -1.00
N GLU A 352 21.93 5.79 -0.27
CA GLU A 352 20.50 5.50 -0.32
C GLU A 352 19.97 5.27 1.10
N ILE A 353 18.75 5.71 1.35
CA ILE A 353 17.94 5.35 2.53
C ILE A 353 16.69 4.67 2.01
N THR A 354 16.51 3.41 2.35
CA THR A 354 15.31 2.65 2.01
C THR A 354 14.24 2.78 3.11
N VAL A 355 12.99 2.46 2.77
CA VAL A 355 11.92 2.31 3.75
C VAL A 355 12.26 1.19 4.74
N ASP A 356 12.89 0.10 4.27
CA ASP A 356 13.28 -1.03 5.11
C ASP A 356 14.36 -0.64 6.13
N ASP A 357 15.35 0.20 5.74
CA ASP A 357 16.37 0.74 6.67
C ASP A 357 15.71 1.52 7.82
N LEU A 358 14.80 2.45 7.48
CA LEU A 358 14.09 3.25 8.47
C LEU A 358 13.16 2.41 9.34
N SER A 359 12.52 1.41 8.75
CA SER A 359 11.67 0.46 9.46
C SER A 359 12.46 -0.33 10.50
N ALA A 360 13.60 -0.89 10.11
CA ALA A 360 14.49 -1.62 11.01
C ALA A 360 14.99 -0.72 12.17
N LEU A 361 15.43 0.52 11.88
CA LEU A 361 15.88 1.48 12.88
C LEU A 361 14.78 1.96 13.82
N SER A 362 13.55 2.11 13.31
CA SER A 362 12.41 2.62 14.08
C SER A 362 11.63 1.54 14.85
N GLY A 363 11.82 0.27 14.50
CA GLY A 363 11.02 -0.85 15.00
C GLY A 363 9.61 -0.90 14.42
N ARG A 364 9.37 -0.20 13.31
CA ARG A 364 8.10 -0.24 12.57
C ARG A 364 8.20 -1.25 11.42
N PHE A 365 7.03 -1.68 10.94
CA PHE A 365 6.94 -2.47 9.72
C PHE A 365 6.91 -1.56 8.48
N ASN A 366 7.50 -1.98 7.35
CA ASN A 366 7.59 -1.15 6.16
C ASN A 366 6.22 -0.70 5.61
N TYR A 367 5.17 -1.53 5.71
CA TYR A 367 3.79 -1.17 5.37
C TYR A 367 3.27 -0.03 6.27
N GLU A 368 3.54 -0.11 7.57
CA GLU A 368 3.14 0.90 8.56
C GLU A 368 3.79 2.24 8.22
N PHE A 369 5.10 2.24 7.96
CA PHE A 369 5.82 3.47 7.59
C PHE A 369 5.19 4.18 6.39
N LEU A 370 4.84 3.44 5.33
CA LEU A 370 4.21 4.02 4.14
C LEU A 370 2.80 4.56 4.41
N CYS A 371 1.99 3.79 5.17
CA CYS A 371 0.61 4.15 5.44
C CYS A 371 0.48 5.33 6.42
N ASP A 372 1.51 5.56 7.25
CA ASP A 372 1.55 6.66 8.21
C ASP A 372 1.94 8.01 7.59
N LEU A 373 2.41 8.04 6.33
CA LEU A 373 2.71 9.30 5.65
C LEU A 373 1.44 10.13 5.50
N ASP A 374 1.37 11.22 6.29
CA ASP A 374 0.18 12.05 6.42
C ASP A 374 -0.16 12.80 5.12
N LYS A 375 -1.41 13.19 4.97
CA LYS A 375 -1.91 14.02 3.87
C LYS A 375 -1.34 15.45 3.86
N ARG A 376 -0.67 15.89 4.93
CA ARG A 376 0.12 17.13 4.98
C ARG A 376 1.32 17.12 4.01
N ILE A 377 1.74 15.93 3.57
CA ILE A 377 2.80 15.78 2.60
C ILE A 377 2.18 15.81 1.20
N PRO A 378 2.48 16.79 0.35
CA PRO A 378 2.06 16.78 -1.04
C PRO A 378 2.68 15.60 -1.79
N ARG A 379 1.98 15.07 -2.79
CA ARG A 379 2.49 14.03 -3.69
C ARG A 379 2.79 14.64 -5.05
N GLU A 380 4.00 14.41 -5.54
CA GLU A 380 4.43 14.71 -6.92
C GLU A 380 4.53 13.41 -7.69
N TYR A 381 3.78 13.29 -8.77
CA TYR A 381 3.83 12.12 -9.63
C TYR A 381 4.81 12.35 -10.76
N VAL A 382 5.87 11.52 -10.78
CA VAL A 382 6.96 11.63 -11.74
C VAL A 382 6.82 10.54 -12.78
N LYS A 383 6.90 10.93 -14.05
CA LYS A 383 6.94 10.02 -15.19
C LYS A 383 7.97 10.53 -16.21
N ASP A 384 8.80 9.61 -16.71
CA ASP A 384 9.88 9.90 -17.66
C ASP A 384 10.82 11.05 -17.20
N GLY A 385 11.03 11.14 -15.87
CA GLY A 385 11.88 12.15 -15.23
C GLY A 385 11.20 13.51 -14.97
N GLU A 386 9.97 13.69 -15.41
CA GLU A 386 9.21 14.93 -15.25
C GLU A 386 8.07 14.80 -14.25
N VAL A 387 7.81 15.85 -13.48
CA VAL A 387 6.60 15.94 -12.63
C VAL A 387 5.40 16.21 -13.54
N ILE A 388 4.47 15.27 -13.61
CA ILE A 388 3.30 15.36 -14.49
C ILE A 388 2.01 15.74 -13.76
N GLU A 389 1.96 15.54 -12.44
CA GLU A 389 0.80 15.88 -11.61
C GLU A 389 1.26 16.14 -10.18
N GLN A 390 0.57 17.01 -9.49
CA GLN A 390 0.77 17.30 -8.06
C GLN A 390 -0.58 17.20 -7.34
N VAL A 391 -0.59 16.54 -6.18
CA VAL A 391 -1.74 16.46 -5.29
C VAL A 391 -1.36 17.04 -3.94
N ASP A 392 -2.01 18.13 -3.59
CA ASP A 392 -1.93 18.76 -2.27
C ASP A 392 -3.32 18.64 -1.63
N TYR A 393 -3.45 17.84 -0.58
CA TYR A 393 -4.74 17.54 0.05
C TYR A 393 -5.32 18.75 0.84
N PHE A 394 -4.54 19.82 1.00
CA PHE A 394 -4.94 21.04 1.67
C PHE A 394 -5.05 22.25 0.73
N ALA A 395 -4.88 22.05 -0.58
CA ALA A 395 -4.98 23.12 -1.58
C ALA A 395 -6.34 23.19 -2.29
#